data_564ec969ee6b253959e1a5b049f19a08
#
_entry.id   564ec969ee6b253959e1a5b049f19a08
#
_cell.length_a   1.000
_cell.length_b   1.000
_cell.length_c   1.000
_cell.angle_alpha   90.00
_cell.angle_beta   90.00
_cell.angle_gamma   90.00
#
_symmetry.space_group_name_H-M   'P 1'
#
loop_
_entity.id
_entity.type
_entity.pdbx_description
1 polymer ?
#
loop_
_entity_poly.entity_id
_entity_poly.type
_entity_poly.pdbx_seq_one_letter_code
_entity_poly.pdbx_strand_id
1 'polypeptide(L)'
;MAVDHYENFPVASILLPKHLRRAVEIIYNFARQADDIADEGDLSSEERLARLDEFRAGLNRIGSDEAAQSALFEALGEIVQKFQLPLQLLHDLLDAFSQDVVKKRYANYAELLDYCRRSANPVGRLLLHLYDAATPQNLAYSDDICTSLQLINFWQDVPKDYAIARIYLPQDEMARFAVTEAHIAEGRVDKAWQQLMQFQVQRARDMMQRGAPLGSILTGRIGLEMRLIIAGGNRILSKLEKAKYDMYRHRPVLRPHDWLIMLAKSAPFGFLTT
;
A
#
# COMPACT_ATOMS: atom_id res chain seq x y z
N MET A 1 3.00 -13.00 -17.11
CA MET A 1 1.86 -13.59 -16.37
C MET A 1 1.19 -12.46 -15.63
N ALA A 2 -0.12 -12.28 -15.76
CA ALA A 2 -0.85 -11.32 -14.94
C ALA A 2 -0.83 -11.86 -13.50
N VAL A 3 -0.35 -11.05 -12.56
CA VAL A 3 -0.39 -11.39 -11.14
C VAL A 3 -1.85 -11.24 -10.73
N ASP A 4 -2.54 -12.36 -10.57
CA ASP A 4 -3.94 -12.47 -10.14
C ASP A 4 -4.01 -12.32 -8.61
N HIS A 5 -3.56 -11.19 -8.09
CA HIS A 5 -3.75 -10.85 -6.70
C HIS A 5 -4.54 -9.55 -6.57
N TYR A 6 -5.44 -9.57 -5.67
CA TYR A 6 -6.51 -8.74 -5.16
C TYR A 6 -6.17 -7.24 -4.92
N GLU A 7 -5.12 -6.74 -5.52
CA GLU A 7 -4.68 -5.36 -5.40
C GLU A 7 -5.48 -4.45 -6.33
N ASN A 8 -5.91 -3.29 -5.82
CA ASN A 8 -6.65 -2.30 -6.61
C ASN A 8 -5.85 -1.75 -7.80
N PHE A 9 -4.51 -1.96 -7.81
CA PHE A 9 -3.60 -1.50 -8.87
C PHE A 9 -2.63 -2.61 -9.25
N PRO A 10 -2.46 -2.91 -10.56
CA PRO A 10 -1.50 -3.90 -11.00
C PRO A 10 -0.08 -3.40 -10.73
N VAL A 11 0.67 -4.13 -9.91
CA VAL A 11 2.07 -3.84 -9.55
C VAL A 11 2.98 -3.83 -10.79
N ALA A 12 2.65 -4.60 -11.82
CA ALA A 12 3.32 -4.59 -13.13
C ALA A 12 2.42 -3.92 -14.18
N SER A 13 2.18 -2.61 -14.02
CA SER A 13 1.41 -1.83 -14.98
C SER A 13 2.03 -1.90 -16.38
N ILE A 14 1.18 -1.98 -17.41
CA ILE A 14 1.60 -1.89 -18.82
C ILE A 14 2.29 -0.54 -19.11
N LEU A 15 2.06 0.46 -18.26
CA LEU A 15 2.67 1.79 -18.33
C LEU A 15 4.11 1.80 -17.84
N LEU A 16 4.53 0.80 -17.04
CA LEU A 16 5.88 0.71 -16.51
C LEU A 16 6.92 0.59 -17.65
N PRO A 17 7.96 1.43 -17.69
CA PRO A 17 9.03 1.34 -18.67
C PRO A 17 9.68 -0.05 -18.71
N LYS A 18 9.90 -0.58 -19.90
CA LYS A 18 10.41 -1.97 -20.07
C LYS A 18 11.68 -2.27 -19.28
N HIS A 19 12.59 -1.29 -19.20
CA HIS A 19 13.89 -1.44 -18.52
C HIS A 19 13.77 -1.51 -17.00
N LEU A 20 12.64 -1.09 -16.41
CA LEU A 20 12.38 -1.13 -14.97
C LEU A 20 11.57 -2.35 -14.53
N ARG A 21 10.92 -3.06 -15.46
CA ARG A 21 10.02 -4.17 -15.13
C ARG A 21 10.69 -5.25 -14.30
N ARG A 22 11.91 -5.66 -14.69
CA ARG A 22 12.68 -6.67 -13.95
C ARG A 22 12.97 -6.22 -12.51
N ALA A 23 13.33 -4.95 -12.30
CA ALA A 23 13.61 -4.42 -10.97
C ALA A 23 12.35 -4.40 -10.09
N VAL A 24 11.22 -3.95 -10.65
CA VAL A 24 9.93 -3.97 -9.94
C VAL A 24 9.47 -5.39 -9.62
N GLU A 25 9.63 -6.35 -10.55
CA GLU A 25 9.31 -7.77 -10.31
C GLU A 25 10.16 -8.37 -9.18
N ILE A 26 11.45 -8.05 -9.10
CA ILE A 26 12.33 -8.54 -8.03
C ILE A 26 11.90 -7.98 -6.68
N ILE A 27 11.65 -6.65 -6.59
CA ILE A 27 11.17 -6.00 -5.37
C ILE A 27 9.82 -6.60 -4.94
N TYR A 28 8.89 -6.76 -5.88
CA TYR A 28 7.60 -7.36 -5.62
C TYR A 28 7.72 -8.80 -5.10
N ASN A 29 8.56 -9.62 -5.74
CA ASN A 29 8.78 -11.00 -5.31
C ASN A 29 9.39 -11.08 -3.90
N PHE A 30 10.30 -10.17 -3.57
CA PHE A 30 10.83 -10.06 -2.21
C PHE A 30 9.71 -9.72 -1.21
N ALA A 31 8.96 -8.65 -1.47
CA ALA A 31 7.88 -8.22 -0.59
C ALA A 31 6.80 -9.29 -0.44
N ARG A 32 6.39 -9.93 -1.56
CA ARG A 32 5.34 -10.97 -1.55
C ARG A 32 5.77 -12.23 -0.78
N GLN A 33 7.00 -12.71 -0.96
CA GLN A 33 7.48 -13.86 -0.20
C GLN A 33 7.56 -13.57 1.30
N ALA A 34 7.95 -12.35 1.69
CA ALA A 34 7.97 -11.94 3.09
C ALA A 34 6.54 -11.79 3.67
N ASP A 35 5.60 -11.25 2.89
CA ASP A 35 4.19 -11.15 3.23
C ASP A 35 3.55 -12.53 3.41
N ASP A 36 3.80 -13.48 2.48
CA ASP A 36 3.32 -14.87 2.57
C ASP A 36 3.85 -15.57 3.85
N ILE A 37 5.09 -15.31 4.24
CA ILE A 37 5.65 -15.83 5.51
C ILE A 37 4.85 -15.29 6.71
N ALA A 38 4.47 -14.00 6.68
CA ALA A 38 3.75 -13.38 7.77
C ALA A 38 2.29 -13.85 7.88
N ASP A 39 1.62 -14.14 6.74
CA ASP A 39 0.17 -14.29 6.69
C ASP A 39 -0.33 -15.66 6.24
N GLU A 40 0.44 -16.43 5.45
CA GLU A 40 -0.03 -17.68 4.86
C GLU A 40 0.50 -18.94 5.55
N GLY A 41 -0.27 -20.05 5.46
CA GLY A 41 0.10 -21.37 6.00
C GLY A 41 -0.10 -21.50 7.52
N ASP A 42 0.29 -22.66 8.06
CA ASP A 42 0.01 -23.09 9.45
C ASP A 42 1.19 -22.86 10.41
N LEU A 43 2.09 -21.92 10.10
CA LEU A 43 3.25 -21.62 10.94
C LEU A 43 2.84 -20.90 12.22
N SER A 44 3.50 -21.21 13.33
CA SER A 44 3.41 -20.44 14.57
C SER A 44 3.99 -19.04 14.40
N SER A 45 3.61 -18.09 15.27
CA SER A 45 4.19 -16.73 15.27
C SER A 45 5.70 -16.74 15.40
N GLU A 46 6.26 -17.63 16.22
CA GLU A 46 7.70 -17.77 16.42
C GLU A 46 8.42 -18.23 15.14
N GLU A 47 7.86 -19.24 14.45
CA GLU A 47 8.41 -19.72 13.18
C GLU A 47 8.33 -18.66 12.08
N ARG A 48 7.23 -17.88 12.01
CA ARG A 48 7.09 -16.77 11.07
C ARG A 48 8.17 -15.71 11.31
N LEU A 49 8.34 -15.28 12.55
CA LEU A 49 9.37 -14.30 12.92
C LEU A 49 10.78 -14.81 12.61
N ALA A 50 11.09 -16.08 12.92
CA ALA A 50 12.38 -16.67 12.60
C ALA A 50 12.66 -16.65 11.07
N ARG A 51 11.68 -16.97 10.23
CA ARG A 51 11.84 -16.90 8.77
C ARG A 51 11.98 -15.47 8.25
N LEU A 52 11.28 -14.49 8.83
CA LEU A 52 11.47 -13.08 8.49
C LEU A 52 12.85 -12.57 8.92
N ASP A 53 13.41 -13.08 10.02
CA ASP A 53 14.79 -12.80 10.43
C ASP A 53 15.83 -13.42 9.47
N GLU A 54 15.55 -14.58 8.85
CA GLU A 54 16.35 -15.11 7.76
C GLU A 54 16.36 -14.18 6.55
N PHE A 55 15.19 -13.61 6.17
CA PHE A 55 15.11 -12.60 5.11
C PHE A 55 15.92 -11.34 5.47
N ARG A 56 15.88 -10.91 6.73
CA ARG A 56 16.69 -9.78 7.23
C ARG A 56 18.19 -10.07 7.13
N ALA A 57 18.61 -11.30 7.49
CA ALA A 57 19.99 -11.73 7.32
C ALA A 57 20.42 -11.73 5.86
N GLY A 58 19.53 -12.14 4.93
CA GLY A 58 19.77 -12.05 3.49
C GLY A 58 19.97 -10.61 2.99
N LEU A 59 19.16 -9.65 3.47
CA LEU A 59 19.36 -8.23 3.16
C LEU A 59 20.71 -7.69 3.68
N ASN A 60 21.10 -8.08 4.88
CA ASN A 60 22.35 -7.62 5.50
C ASN A 60 23.61 -8.10 4.76
N ARG A 61 23.52 -9.16 3.95
CA ARG A 61 24.62 -9.65 3.11
C ARG A 61 24.76 -8.87 1.81
N ILE A 62 23.75 -8.11 1.39
CA ILE A 62 23.82 -7.30 0.17
C ILE A 62 24.89 -6.20 0.36
N GLY A 63 25.90 -6.22 -0.51
CA GLY A 63 27.05 -5.30 -0.43
C GLY A 63 28.17 -5.74 0.50
N SER A 64 28.10 -6.94 1.10
CA SER A 64 29.20 -7.58 1.81
C SER A 64 29.97 -8.55 0.89
N ASP A 65 31.09 -9.07 1.37
CA ASP A 65 31.88 -10.11 0.66
C ASP A 65 31.26 -11.53 0.79
N GLU A 66 30.12 -11.66 1.50
CA GLU A 66 29.47 -12.95 1.69
C GLU A 66 28.63 -13.34 0.46
N ALA A 67 28.56 -14.64 0.20
CA ALA A 67 27.69 -15.14 -0.86
C ALA A 67 26.21 -14.84 -0.59
N ALA A 68 25.46 -14.53 -1.64
CA ALA A 68 24.02 -14.32 -1.54
C ALA A 68 23.33 -15.57 -0.99
N GLN A 69 22.34 -15.38 -0.14
CA GLN A 69 21.59 -16.46 0.52
C GLN A 69 20.76 -17.29 -0.47
N SER A 70 20.28 -16.67 -1.54
CA SER A 70 19.48 -17.29 -2.60
C SER A 70 19.53 -16.48 -3.90
N ALA A 71 19.03 -17.06 -5.00
CA ALA A 71 18.89 -16.35 -6.26
C ALA A 71 18.04 -15.07 -6.17
N LEU A 72 17.07 -15.01 -5.27
CA LEU A 72 16.30 -13.79 -5.00
C LEU A 72 17.18 -12.68 -4.44
N PHE A 73 18.00 -12.98 -3.42
CA PHE A 73 18.90 -11.99 -2.80
C PHE A 73 20.06 -11.60 -3.71
N GLU A 74 20.52 -12.50 -4.58
CA GLU A 74 21.50 -12.17 -5.63
C GLU A 74 20.91 -11.14 -6.61
N ALA A 75 19.72 -11.42 -7.17
CA ALA A 75 19.03 -10.51 -8.08
C ALA A 75 18.65 -9.18 -7.39
N LEU A 76 18.26 -9.23 -6.11
CA LEU A 76 17.97 -8.03 -5.31
C LEU A 76 19.24 -7.18 -5.12
N GLY A 77 20.39 -7.81 -4.84
CA GLY A 77 21.68 -7.13 -4.72
C GLY A 77 22.08 -6.41 -6.02
N GLU A 78 21.89 -7.07 -7.19
CA GLU A 78 22.13 -6.43 -8.48
C GLU A 78 21.34 -5.13 -8.67
N ILE A 79 20.02 -5.16 -8.38
CA ILE A 79 19.18 -3.97 -8.56
C ILE A 79 19.44 -2.89 -7.50
N VAL A 80 19.73 -3.29 -6.26
CA VAL A 80 20.11 -2.36 -5.18
C VAL A 80 21.35 -1.57 -5.59
N GLN A 81 22.40 -2.24 -6.09
CA GLN A 81 23.61 -1.58 -6.58
C GLN A 81 23.35 -0.73 -7.81
N LYS A 82 22.65 -1.28 -8.81
CA LYS A 82 22.38 -0.59 -10.08
C LYS A 82 21.59 0.70 -9.91
N PHE A 83 20.57 0.70 -9.06
CA PHE A 83 19.66 1.82 -8.87
C PHE A 83 19.92 2.59 -7.57
N GLN A 84 20.98 2.24 -6.82
CA GLN A 84 21.33 2.86 -5.54
C GLN A 84 20.15 2.87 -4.56
N LEU A 85 19.43 1.73 -4.47
CA LEU A 85 18.24 1.64 -3.63
C LEU A 85 18.64 1.63 -2.14
N PRO A 86 17.98 2.45 -1.29
CA PRO A 86 18.21 2.41 0.15
C PRO A 86 17.72 1.08 0.73
N LEU A 87 18.63 0.23 1.24
CA LEU A 87 18.30 -1.05 1.88
C LEU A 87 17.33 -0.89 3.06
N GLN A 88 17.36 0.27 3.74
CA GLN A 88 16.44 0.56 4.84
C GLN A 88 14.97 0.41 4.44
N LEU A 89 14.60 0.75 3.20
CA LEU A 89 13.22 0.61 2.72
C LEU A 89 12.77 -0.86 2.68
N LEU A 90 13.67 -1.79 2.38
CA LEU A 90 13.39 -3.23 2.40
C LEU A 90 13.34 -3.76 3.84
N HIS A 91 14.19 -3.25 4.72
CA HIS A 91 14.11 -3.54 6.16
C HIS A 91 12.81 -3.04 6.79
N ASP A 92 12.36 -1.83 6.42
CA ASP A 92 11.08 -1.27 6.88
C ASP A 92 9.90 -2.19 6.51
N LEU A 93 9.89 -2.77 5.31
CA LEU A 93 8.87 -3.76 4.90
C LEU A 93 8.92 -5.01 5.81
N LEU A 94 10.10 -5.56 6.07
CA LEU A 94 10.24 -6.72 6.98
C LEU A 94 9.80 -6.40 8.40
N ASP A 95 10.03 -5.18 8.88
CA ASP A 95 9.55 -4.72 10.19
C ASP A 95 8.03 -4.64 10.23
N ALA A 96 7.39 -4.18 9.16
CA ALA A 96 5.94 -4.16 9.03
C ALA A 96 5.36 -5.59 9.02
N PHE A 97 5.90 -6.50 8.21
CA PHE A 97 5.46 -7.90 8.17
C PHE A 97 5.68 -8.61 9.51
N SER A 98 6.81 -8.36 10.19
CA SER A 98 7.04 -8.87 11.54
C SER A 98 6.01 -8.33 12.54
N GLN A 99 5.60 -7.06 12.40
CA GLN A 99 4.54 -6.48 13.21
C GLN A 99 3.18 -7.14 12.95
N ASP A 100 2.85 -7.49 11.71
CA ASP A 100 1.58 -8.15 11.34
C ASP A 100 1.41 -9.52 11.98
N VAL A 101 2.51 -10.21 12.25
CA VAL A 101 2.50 -11.48 12.99
C VAL A 101 1.94 -11.30 14.42
N VAL A 102 2.30 -10.22 15.11
CA VAL A 102 2.06 -10.06 16.55
C VAL A 102 1.04 -8.99 16.90
N LYS A 103 0.93 -7.92 16.11
CA LYS A 103 0.07 -6.77 16.42
C LYS A 103 -1.23 -6.81 15.64
N LYS A 104 -2.33 -6.84 16.37
CA LYS A 104 -3.68 -6.96 15.79
C LYS A 104 -4.56 -5.73 16.00
N ARG A 105 -4.12 -4.74 16.80
CA ARG A 105 -4.86 -3.52 17.15
C ARG A 105 -3.90 -2.34 17.22
N TYR A 106 -4.41 -1.15 16.94
CA TYR A 106 -3.68 0.12 16.98
C TYR A 106 -4.34 1.04 18.01
N ALA A 107 -3.59 1.46 19.04
CA ALA A 107 -4.14 2.26 20.13
C ALA A 107 -4.64 3.62 19.63
N ASN A 108 -3.92 4.23 18.68
CA ASN A 108 -4.21 5.55 18.12
C ASN A 108 -3.73 5.67 16.67
N TYR A 109 -4.09 6.80 16.06
CA TYR A 109 -3.72 7.07 14.66
C TYR A 109 -2.20 7.18 14.42
N ALA A 110 -1.44 7.67 15.39
CA ALA A 110 0.02 7.78 15.26
C ALA A 110 0.69 6.40 15.11
N GLU A 111 0.22 5.39 15.84
CA GLU A 111 0.68 4.01 15.68
C GLU A 111 0.33 3.43 14.31
N LEU A 112 -0.87 3.74 13.80
CA LEU A 112 -1.28 3.30 12.46
C LEU A 112 -0.44 3.99 11.38
N LEU A 113 -0.13 5.26 11.52
CA LEU A 113 0.76 5.97 10.60
C LEU A 113 2.18 5.40 10.61
N ASP A 114 2.73 5.06 11.78
CA ASP A 114 4.04 4.43 11.87
C ASP A 114 4.07 3.06 11.17
N TYR A 115 2.98 2.30 11.26
CA TYR A 115 2.81 1.08 10.49
C TYR A 115 2.78 1.38 8.98
N CYS A 116 1.96 2.33 8.50
CA CYS A 116 1.91 2.71 7.09
C CYS A 116 3.25 3.20 6.55
N ARG A 117 4.03 3.93 7.38
CA ARG A 117 5.39 4.39 7.05
C ARG A 117 6.31 3.23 6.68
N ARG A 118 6.12 2.06 7.29
CA ARG A 118 6.95 0.86 7.06
C ARG A 118 6.33 -0.13 6.08
N SER A 119 5.01 -0.21 6.00
CA SER A 119 4.32 -1.19 5.14
C SER A 119 4.00 -0.67 3.73
N ALA A 120 3.73 0.62 3.57
CA ALA A 120 3.26 1.20 2.30
C ALA A 120 4.26 2.19 1.69
N ASN A 121 4.80 3.12 2.48
CA ASN A 121 5.67 4.19 1.96
C ASN A 121 6.95 3.66 1.28
N PRO A 122 7.59 2.57 1.75
CA PRO A 122 8.77 2.04 1.08
C PRO A 122 8.54 1.67 -0.37
N VAL A 123 7.36 1.17 -0.72
CA VAL A 123 7.03 0.79 -2.11
C VAL A 123 7.09 2.01 -3.04
N GLY A 124 6.43 3.11 -2.67
CA GLY A 124 6.46 4.34 -3.46
C GLY A 124 7.85 4.98 -3.52
N ARG A 125 8.59 4.95 -2.41
CA ARG A 125 9.96 5.44 -2.35
C ARG A 125 10.91 4.64 -3.23
N LEU A 126 10.84 3.30 -3.21
CA LEU A 126 11.62 2.44 -4.10
C LEU A 126 11.32 2.71 -5.58
N LEU A 127 10.05 2.89 -5.95
CA LEU A 127 9.67 3.27 -7.31
C LEU A 127 10.25 4.62 -7.72
N LEU A 128 10.24 5.62 -6.84
CA LEU A 128 10.84 6.92 -7.14
C LEU A 128 12.36 6.84 -7.33
N HIS A 129 13.06 5.98 -6.58
CA HIS A 129 14.48 5.69 -6.84
C HIS A 129 14.69 5.04 -8.21
N LEU A 130 13.87 4.04 -8.57
CA LEU A 130 13.93 3.42 -9.90
C LEU A 130 13.67 4.41 -11.04
N TYR A 131 12.88 5.46 -10.79
CA TYR A 131 12.54 6.50 -11.76
C TYR A 131 13.55 7.66 -11.81
N ASP A 132 14.60 7.60 -10.97
CA ASP A 132 15.53 8.73 -10.77
C ASP A 132 14.80 10.04 -10.39
N ALA A 133 13.76 9.91 -9.57
CA ALA A 133 12.87 10.98 -9.16
C ALA A 133 12.74 11.12 -7.63
N ALA A 134 13.65 10.52 -6.85
CA ALA A 134 13.60 10.45 -5.38
C ALA A 134 14.08 11.76 -4.70
N THR A 135 13.54 12.91 -5.10
CA THR A 135 13.79 14.17 -4.39
C THR A 135 13.04 14.20 -3.05
N PRO A 136 13.50 14.97 -2.02
CA PRO A 136 12.79 15.08 -0.76
C PRO A 136 11.31 15.43 -0.89
N GLN A 137 10.97 16.33 -1.82
CA GLN A 137 9.59 16.73 -2.09
C GLN A 137 8.76 15.62 -2.71
N ASN A 138 9.32 14.89 -3.68
CA ASN A 138 8.62 13.77 -4.33
C ASN A 138 8.41 12.60 -3.36
N LEU A 139 9.40 12.33 -2.50
CA LEU A 139 9.28 11.33 -1.44
C LEU A 139 8.15 11.69 -0.47
N ALA A 140 8.03 12.95 -0.05
CA ALA A 140 6.94 13.40 0.83
C ALA A 140 5.56 13.23 0.16
N TYR A 141 5.42 13.60 -1.11
CA TYR A 141 4.18 13.39 -1.87
C TYR A 141 3.85 11.90 -2.04
N SER A 142 4.86 11.08 -2.32
CA SER A 142 4.70 9.62 -2.43
C SER A 142 4.24 9.00 -1.13
N ASP A 143 4.79 9.43 0.01
CA ASP A 143 4.39 8.96 1.33
C ASP A 143 2.91 9.27 1.62
N ASP A 144 2.44 10.49 1.30
CA ASP A 144 1.03 10.85 1.44
C ASP A 144 0.13 9.97 0.56
N ILE A 145 0.53 9.68 -0.69
CA ILE A 145 -0.23 8.80 -1.59
C ILE A 145 -0.25 7.37 -1.07
N CYS A 146 0.92 6.79 -0.73
CA CYS A 146 1.03 5.40 -0.28
C CYS A 146 0.28 5.17 1.03
N THR A 147 0.44 6.07 2.00
CA THR A 147 -0.32 6.03 3.25
C THR A 147 -1.83 6.12 2.99
N SER A 148 -2.27 7.05 2.13
CA SER A 148 -3.68 7.16 1.78
C SER A 148 -4.23 5.89 1.15
N LEU A 149 -3.50 5.28 0.21
CA LEU A 149 -3.90 4.02 -0.43
C LEU A 149 -4.01 2.87 0.58
N GLN A 150 -3.07 2.79 1.51
CA GLN A 150 -3.10 1.78 2.58
C GLN A 150 -4.32 1.98 3.49
N LEU A 151 -4.61 3.21 3.91
CA LEU A 151 -5.81 3.53 4.68
C LEU A 151 -7.09 3.18 3.89
N ILE A 152 -7.13 3.47 2.59
CA ILE A 152 -8.26 3.10 1.72
C ILE A 152 -8.47 1.59 1.71
N ASN A 153 -7.41 0.80 1.61
CA ASN A 153 -7.50 -0.67 1.66
C ASN A 153 -8.06 -1.13 3.01
N PHE A 154 -7.58 -0.60 4.13
CA PHE A 154 -8.13 -0.93 5.45
C PHE A 154 -9.62 -0.58 5.56
N TRP A 155 -10.04 0.57 5.01
CA TRP A 155 -11.46 0.96 5.04
C TRP A 155 -12.35 0.11 4.11
N GLN A 156 -11.79 -0.47 3.06
CA GLN A 156 -12.51 -1.41 2.20
C GLN A 156 -12.63 -2.80 2.83
N ASP A 157 -11.60 -3.22 3.57
CA ASP A 157 -11.40 -4.61 3.97
C ASP A 157 -11.70 -4.87 5.46
N VAL A 158 -12.34 -3.93 6.18
CA VAL A 158 -12.70 -4.09 7.60
C VAL A 158 -13.29 -5.49 7.93
N PRO A 159 -14.25 -6.05 7.16
CA PRO A 159 -14.78 -7.37 7.45
C PRO A 159 -13.76 -8.50 7.27
N LYS A 160 -12.88 -8.38 6.28
CA LYS A 160 -11.85 -9.39 5.99
C LYS A 160 -10.75 -9.37 7.04
N ASP A 161 -10.31 -8.16 7.40
CA ASP A 161 -9.29 -7.97 8.42
C ASP A 161 -9.79 -8.48 9.77
N TYR A 162 -11.05 -8.23 10.09
CA TYR A 162 -11.67 -8.75 11.31
C TYR A 162 -11.74 -10.28 11.33
N ALA A 163 -11.98 -10.93 10.19
CA ALA A 163 -12.02 -12.41 10.09
C ALA A 163 -10.65 -13.05 10.43
N ILE A 164 -9.55 -12.33 10.22
CA ILE A 164 -8.19 -12.74 10.63
C ILE A 164 -7.75 -12.05 11.93
N ALA A 165 -8.73 -11.62 12.74
CA ALA A 165 -8.56 -10.98 14.04
C ALA A 165 -7.78 -9.64 14.00
N ARG A 166 -7.70 -8.93 12.87
CA ARG A 166 -7.07 -7.61 12.72
C ARG A 166 -8.09 -6.49 12.71
N ILE A 167 -7.78 -5.36 13.38
CA ILE A 167 -8.53 -4.10 13.30
C ILE A 167 -7.54 -2.96 13.14
N TYR A 168 -7.60 -2.29 11.99
CA TYR A 168 -6.76 -1.12 11.67
C TYR A 168 -7.41 0.20 12.08
N LEU A 169 -8.70 0.21 12.46
CA LEU A 169 -9.34 1.40 13.03
C LEU A 169 -8.70 1.73 14.38
N PRO A 170 -8.18 2.99 14.59
CA PRO A 170 -7.59 3.39 15.86
C PRO A 170 -8.57 3.25 17.02
N GLN A 171 -8.15 2.61 18.11
CA GLN A 171 -9.01 2.28 19.23
C GLN A 171 -9.55 3.52 19.97
N ASP A 172 -8.73 4.56 20.13
CA ASP A 172 -9.13 5.85 20.70
C ASP A 172 -10.19 6.55 19.84
N GLU A 173 -10.09 6.46 18.52
CA GLU A 173 -11.07 7.02 17.60
C GLU A 173 -12.36 6.21 17.57
N MET A 174 -12.27 4.87 17.61
CA MET A 174 -13.46 4.03 17.81
C MET A 174 -14.21 4.42 19.09
N ALA A 175 -13.49 4.58 20.19
CA ALA A 175 -14.07 5.01 21.47
C ALA A 175 -14.70 6.42 21.38
N ARG A 176 -14.01 7.37 20.73
CA ARG A 176 -14.48 8.74 20.50
C ARG A 176 -15.83 8.79 19.78
N PHE A 177 -16.05 7.91 18.82
CA PHE A 177 -17.29 7.83 18.06
C PHE A 177 -18.28 6.80 18.61
N ALA A 178 -18.03 6.24 19.80
CA ALA A 178 -18.85 5.20 20.41
C ALA A 178 -19.01 3.93 19.55
N VAL A 179 -18.00 3.60 18.76
CA VAL A 179 -17.90 2.36 17.99
C VAL A 179 -17.10 1.33 18.79
N THR A 180 -17.59 0.10 18.85
CA THR A 180 -16.94 -1.02 19.53
C THR A 180 -16.62 -2.15 18.56
N GLU A 181 -15.84 -3.13 18.96
CA GLU A 181 -15.59 -4.33 18.16
C GLU A 181 -16.88 -5.09 17.82
N ALA A 182 -17.92 -5.00 18.67
CA ALA A 182 -19.23 -5.59 18.36
C ALA A 182 -19.88 -4.96 17.11
N HIS A 183 -19.67 -3.66 16.84
CA HIS A 183 -20.14 -3.05 15.58
C HIS A 183 -19.50 -3.74 14.37
N ILE A 184 -18.20 -4.05 14.46
CA ILE A 184 -17.46 -4.72 13.39
C ILE A 184 -17.94 -6.17 13.25
N ALA A 185 -18.03 -6.91 14.34
CA ALA A 185 -18.46 -8.31 14.38
C ALA A 185 -19.87 -8.51 13.79
N GLU A 186 -20.80 -7.60 14.10
CA GLU A 186 -22.18 -7.65 13.65
C GLU A 186 -22.41 -7.00 12.28
N GLY A 187 -21.39 -6.35 11.70
CA GLY A 187 -21.55 -5.55 10.47
C GLY A 187 -22.55 -4.42 10.63
N ARG A 188 -22.57 -3.76 11.81
CA ARG A 188 -23.54 -2.74 12.16
C ARG A 188 -23.18 -1.40 11.54
N VAL A 189 -24.05 -0.89 10.67
CA VAL A 189 -23.88 0.38 9.95
C VAL A 189 -24.89 1.39 10.48
N ASP A 190 -24.70 1.82 11.71
CA ASP A 190 -25.50 2.86 12.36
C ASP A 190 -24.85 4.26 12.22
N LYS A 191 -25.43 5.25 12.89
CA LYS A 191 -24.94 6.64 12.84
C LYS A 191 -23.52 6.79 13.42
N ALA A 192 -23.20 6.05 14.49
CA ALA A 192 -21.88 6.08 15.12
C ALA A 192 -20.81 5.56 14.15
N TRP A 193 -21.06 4.40 13.52
CA TRP A 193 -20.22 3.84 12.48
C TRP A 193 -20.03 4.80 11.31
N GLN A 194 -21.11 5.38 10.79
CA GLN A 194 -21.05 6.29 9.65
C GLN A 194 -20.21 7.54 9.97
N GLN A 195 -20.31 8.08 11.18
CA GLN A 195 -19.51 9.23 11.60
C GLN A 195 -18.02 8.88 11.71
N LEU A 196 -17.67 7.75 12.31
CA LEU A 196 -16.29 7.27 12.37
C LEU A 196 -15.74 7.10 10.95
N MET A 197 -16.44 6.37 10.09
CA MET A 197 -15.95 6.08 8.74
C MET A 197 -15.91 7.32 7.85
N GLN A 198 -16.82 8.26 8.01
CA GLN A 198 -16.75 9.57 7.34
C GLN A 198 -15.46 10.32 7.72
N PHE A 199 -15.13 10.32 9.00
CA PHE A 199 -13.91 10.95 9.52
C PHE A 199 -12.66 10.27 8.94
N GLN A 200 -12.60 8.94 8.90
CA GLN A 200 -11.49 8.17 8.34
C GLN A 200 -11.33 8.37 6.84
N VAL A 201 -12.43 8.33 6.09
CA VAL A 201 -12.43 8.52 4.63
C VAL A 201 -12.01 9.94 4.26
N GLN A 202 -12.45 10.95 5.01
CA GLN A 202 -12.02 12.33 4.77
C GLN A 202 -10.52 12.50 5.00
N ARG A 203 -9.98 11.93 6.08
CA ARG A 203 -8.53 11.95 6.37
C ARG A 203 -7.70 11.33 5.24
N ALA A 204 -8.11 10.15 4.75
CA ALA A 204 -7.43 9.50 3.62
C ALA A 204 -7.52 10.37 2.35
N ARG A 205 -8.66 11.03 2.11
CA ARG A 205 -8.84 11.96 0.98
C ARG A 205 -7.90 13.16 1.08
N ASP A 206 -7.78 13.77 2.26
CA ASP A 206 -6.92 14.92 2.47
C ASP A 206 -5.44 14.56 2.24
N MET A 207 -5.01 13.36 2.67
CA MET A 207 -3.68 12.85 2.38
C MET A 207 -3.47 12.66 0.88
N MET A 208 -4.42 12.01 0.19
CA MET A 208 -4.34 11.82 -1.27
C MET A 208 -4.23 13.17 -2.00
N GLN A 209 -4.95 14.19 -1.54
CA GLN A 209 -4.89 15.54 -2.14
C GLN A 209 -3.53 16.21 -1.90
N ARG A 210 -2.92 16.05 -0.72
CA ARG A 210 -1.57 16.57 -0.46
C ARG A 210 -0.52 15.94 -1.35
N GLY A 211 -0.62 14.62 -1.59
CA GLY A 211 0.29 13.88 -2.47
C GLY A 211 0.03 14.10 -3.98
N ALA A 212 -1.17 14.57 -4.36
CA ALA A 212 -1.60 14.67 -5.76
C ALA A 212 -0.66 15.45 -6.71
N PRO A 213 0.10 16.48 -6.26
CA PRO A 213 1.06 17.17 -7.14
C PRO A 213 2.07 16.24 -7.81
N LEU A 214 2.41 15.10 -7.19
CA LEU A 214 3.34 14.11 -7.76
C LEU A 214 2.91 13.64 -9.16
N GLY A 215 1.61 13.48 -9.39
CA GLY A 215 1.07 13.08 -10.69
C GLY A 215 1.29 14.08 -11.82
N SER A 216 1.56 15.34 -11.48
CA SER A 216 1.89 16.40 -12.45
C SER A 216 3.41 16.64 -12.56
N ILE A 217 4.16 16.37 -11.50
CA ILE A 217 5.62 16.50 -11.46
C ILE A 217 6.28 15.38 -12.28
N LEU A 218 5.81 14.16 -12.10
CA LEU A 218 6.27 13.02 -12.89
C LEU A 218 5.72 13.13 -14.31
N THR A 219 6.61 12.94 -15.29
CA THR A 219 6.27 13.11 -16.72
C THR A 219 6.04 11.79 -17.45
N GLY A 220 5.51 11.85 -18.67
CA GLY A 220 5.35 10.69 -19.52
C GLY A 220 4.42 9.61 -18.93
N ARG A 221 4.78 8.34 -19.15
CA ARG A 221 3.99 7.18 -18.71
C ARG A 221 3.89 7.07 -17.19
N ILE A 222 4.96 7.40 -16.49
CA ILE A 222 5.03 7.33 -15.01
C ILE A 222 4.07 8.36 -14.39
N GLY A 223 4.05 9.58 -14.92
CA GLY A 223 3.10 10.62 -14.49
C GLY A 223 1.64 10.23 -14.78
N LEU A 224 1.38 9.60 -15.93
CA LEU A 224 0.04 9.09 -16.23
C LEU A 224 -0.37 7.99 -15.24
N GLU A 225 0.53 7.04 -14.95
CA GLU A 225 0.29 5.98 -13.98
C GLU A 225 -0.02 6.55 -12.59
N MET A 226 0.76 7.51 -12.12
CA MET A 226 0.54 8.18 -10.85
C MET A 226 -0.83 8.88 -10.79
N ARG A 227 -1.22 9.59 -11.85
CA ARG A 227 -2.56 10.22 -11.93
C ARG A 227 -3.68 9.19 -11.90
N LEU A 228 -3.50 8.03 -12.55
CA LEU A 228 -4.48 6.94 -12.51
C LEU A 228 -4.59 6.33 -11.10
N ILE A 229 -3.46 6.15 -10.41
CA ILE A 229 -3.43 5.67 -9.01
C ILE A 229 -4.20 6.63 -8.10
N ILE A 230 -3.91 7.93 -8.18
CA ILE A 230 -4.60 8.98 -7.41
C ILE A 230 -6.10 9.00 -7.73
N ALA A 231 -6.46 8.94 -9.02
CA ALA A 231 -7.85 8.92 -9.45
C ALA A 231 -8.59 7.66 -8.94
N GLY A 232 -7.93 6.52 -8.94
CA GLY A 232 -8.45 5.26 -8.42
C GLY A 232 -8.72 5.29 -6.92
N GLY A 233 -7.75 5.76 -6.12
CA GLY A 233 -7.93 5.95 -4.68
C GLY A 233 -9.12 6.87 -4.37
N ASN A 234 -9.19 8.03 -5.03
CA ASN A 234 -10.32 8.95 -4.88
C ASN A 234 -11.66 8.32 -5.33
N ARG A 235 -11.63 7.45 -6.35
CA ARG A 235 -12.84 6.74 -6.81
C ARG A 235 -13.34 5.75 -5.77
N ILE A 236 -12.45 5.01 -5.12
CA ILE A 236 -12.81 4.09 -4.02
C ILE A 236 -13.39 4.88 -2.83
N LEU A 237 -12.75 5.97 -2.41
CA LEU A 237 -13.27 6.83 -1.35
C LEU A 237 -14.69 7.31 -1.66
N SER A 238 -14.94 7.75 -2.89
CA SER A 238 -16.29 8.16 -3.32
C SER A 238 -17.30 7.01 -3.34
N LYS A 239 -16.86 5.79 -3.58
CA LYS A 239 -17.73 4.60 -3.51
C LYS A 239 -18.05 4.20 -2.07
N LEU A 240 -17.10 4.33 -1.13
CA LEU A 240 -17.35 4.16 0.30
C LEU A 240 -18.44 5.14 0.80
N GLU A 241 -18.34 6.41 0.42
CA GLU A 241 -19.34 7.43 0.76
C GLU A 241 -20.71 7.09 0.18
N LYS A 242 -20.78 6.73 -1.12
CA LYS A 242 -22.04 6.36 -1.80
C LYS A 242 -22.69 5.12 -1.19
N ALA A 243 -21.88 4.17 -0.73
CA ALA A 243 -22.36 2.99 0.00
C ALA A 243 -22.75 3.31 1.45
N LYS A 244 -22.68 4.59 1.88
CA LYS A 244 -22.89 5.01 3.28
C LYS A 244 -22.02 4.21 4.26
N TYR A 245 -20.82 3.90 3.80
CA TYR A 245 -19.82 3.13 4.56
C TYR A 245 -20.25 1.70 4.93
N ASP A 246 -21.11 1.08 4.11
CA ASP A 246 -21.50 -0.33 4.23
C ASP A 246 -20.60 -1.23 3.37
N MET A 247 -19.34 -1.39 3.80
CA MET A 247 -18.37 -2.29 3.17
C MET A 247 -18.67 -3.77 3.48
N TYR A 248 -19.54 -4.05 4.43
CA TYR A 248 -19.95 -5.41 4.80
C TYR A 248 -20.77 -6.07 3.72
N ARG A 249 -21.74 -5.34 3.13
CA ARG A 249 -22.62 -5.83 2.06
C ARG A 249 -22.10 -5.49 0.67
N HIS A 250 -21.36 -4.41 0.55
CA HIS A 250 -20.94 -3.84 -0.73
C HIS A 250 -19.49 -3.36 -0.66
N ARG A 251 -18.51 -4.28 -0.71
CA ARG A 251 -17.10 -3.90 -0.81
C ARG A 251 -16.89 -3.05 -2.06
N PRO A 252 -16.45 -1.79 -1.94
CA PRO A 252 -16.15 -0.95 -3.10
C PRO A 252 -14.94 -1.50 -3.86
N VAL A 253 -15.07 -1.62 -5.18
CA VAL A 253 -13.99 -2.03 -6.08
C VAL A 253 -14.01 -1.19 -7.35
N LEU A 254 -12.88 -1.07 -8.04
CA LEU A 254 -12.80 -0.47 -9.36
C LEU A 254 -13.39 -1.44 -10.39
N ARG A 255 -14.36 -0.97 -11.17
CA ARG A 255 -15.00 -1.72 -12.26
C ARG A 255 -14.51 -1.20 -13.61
N PRO A 256 -14.66 -1.94 -14.73
CA PRO A 256 -14.19 -1.50 -16.05
C PRO A 256 -14.63 -0.08 -16.44
N HIS A 257 -15.87 0.33 -16.14
CA HIS A 257 -16.34 1.69 -16.41
C HIS A 257 -15.62 2.78 -15.58
N ASP A 258 -15.12 2.44 -14.38
CA ASP A 258 -14.35 3.39 -13.57
C ASP A 258 -13.04 3.73 -14.26
N TRP A 259 -12.40 2.76 -14.91
CA TRP A 259 -11.17 2.97 -15.67
C TRP A 259 -11.33 3.95 -16.81
N LEU A 260 -12.46 3.90 -17.53
CA LEU A 260 -12.79 4.87 -18.60
C LEU A 260 -12.90 6.29 -18.04
N ILE A 261 -13.58 6.44 -16.89
CA ILE A 261 -13.73 7.74 -16.22
C ILE A 261 -12.37 8.26 -15.72
N MET A 262 -11.55 7.39 -15.16
CA MET A 262 -10.22 7.72 -14.65
C MET A 262 -9.29 8.15 -15.79
N LEU A 263 -9.27 7.41 -16.90
CA LEU A 263 -8.48 7.77 -18.09
C LEU A 263 -8.91 9.12 -18.67
N ALA A 264 -10.21 9.37 -18.80
CA ALA A 264 -10.72 10.65 -19.31
C ALA A 264 -10.31 11.84 -18.41
N LYS A 265 -10.24 11.65 -17.09
CA LYS A 265 -9.82 12.69 -16.13
C LYS A 265 -8.30 12.82 -15.98
N SER A 266 -7.53 11.79 -16.32
CA SER A 266 -6.08 11.76 -16.20
C SER A 266 -5.34 12.16 -17.48
N ALA A 267 -6.05 12.26 -18.61
CA ALA A 267 -5.50 12.77 -19.86
C ALA A 267 -5.18 14.26 -19.70
N PRO A 268 -3.99 14.73 -20.08
CA PRO A 268 -3.71 16.17 -20.14
C PRO A 268 -4.68 16.83 -21.14
N PHE A 269 -5.21 17.99 -20.79
CA PHE A 269 -6.20 18.78 -21.56
C PHE A 269 -5.78 19.12 -23.02
N GLY A 270 -4.60 18.67 -23.47
CA GLY A 270 -4.04 18.93 -24.79
C GLY A 270 -4.31 17.89 -25.88
N PHE A 271 -4.99 16.77 -25.60
CA PHE A 271 -5.24 15.72 -26.62
C PHE A 271 -6.62 15.81 -27.30
N LEU A 272 -7.44 16.80 -26.94
CA LEU A 272 -8.77 16.98 -27.54
C LEU A 272 -8.87 18.21 -28.48
N THR A 273 -7.76 18.83 -28.83
CA THR A 273 -7.70 19.91 -29.82
C THR A 273 -6.55 19.69 -30.81
N THR A 274 -6.69 18.73 -31.69
CA THR A 274 -6.10 18.71 -33.04
C THR A 274 -6.97 17.82 -33.93
#